data_abab42cf7a9f7ef7a30f74b019926155
#
_entry.id   abab42cf7a9f7ef7a30f74b019926155
#
_cell.length_a   1.000
_cell.length_b   1.000
_cell.length_c   1.000
_cell.angle_alpha   90.00
_cell.angle_beta   90.00
_cell.angle_gamma   90.00
#
_symmetry.space_group_name_H-M   'P 1'
#
loop_
_entity.id
_entity.type
_entity.pdbx_description
1 polymer ?
#
loop_
_entity_poly.entity_id
_entity_poly.type
_entity_poly.pdbx_seq_one_letter_code
_entity_poly.pdbx_strand_id
1 'polypeptide(L)'
;MSHEKRKYELKKRADDLAETHMRITEAAIELHGTVGPSRTTLSAVAQRAGVERRTLYRHFPTEADLFAACSSHYFAANPWPDLDGWRAIRDPRQRFAQALDELYAYYERNEPMLSNVLRDAEHSDLARAAVAPLNAYLVEAAGILVTSRRRLAGAAVRHSLALSTWKSLAANGVRRSDAVKLVTALVESA
;
A
#
# COMPACT_ATOMS: atom_id res chain seq x y z
N MET A 1 -1.81 -39.16 -29.59
CA MET A 1 -2.30 -37.78 -29.35
C MET A 1 -1.33 -36.82 -30.00
N SER A 2 -1.83 -35.89 -30.85
CA SER A 2 -1.00 -34.93 -31.60
C SER A 2 -0.23 -34.02 -30.64
N HIS A 3 1.00 -33.67 -30.95
CA HIS A 3 1.88 -32.75 -30.21
C HIS A 3 1.18 -31.40 -29.93
N GLU A 4 0.40 -30.91 -30.86
CA GLU A 4 -0.42 -29.69 -30.71
C GLU A 4 -1.49 -29.80 -29.62
N LYS A 5 -2.22 -30.93 -29.57
CA LYS A 5 -3.24 -31.15 -28.52
C LYS A 5 -2.63 -31.15 -27.14
N ARG A 6 -1.46 -31.79 -26.98
CA ARG A 6 -0.73 -31.80 -25.68
C ARG A 6 -0.25 -30.39 -25.29
N LYS A 7 0.25 -29.60 -26.24
CA LYS A 7 0.69 -28.22 -26.03
C LYS A 7 -0.49 -27.31 -25.62
N TYR A 8 -1.64 -27.49 -26.27
CA TYR A 8 -2.87 -26.77 -25.94
C TYR A 8 -3.36 -27.10 -24.51
N GLU A 9 -3.41 -28.40 -24.16
CA GLU A 9 -3.84 -28.82 -22.82
C GLU A 9 -2.90 -28.32 -21.72
N LEU A 10 -1.57 -28.28 -21.96
CA LEU A 10 -0.60 -27.74 -21.04
C LEU A 10 -0.78 -26.22 -20.84
N LYS A 11 -1.01 -25.49 -21.93
CA LYS A 11 -1.28 -24.04 -21.86
C LYS A 11 -2.56 -23.76 -21.08
N LYS A 12 -3.65 -24.46 -21.41
CA LYS A 12 -4.92 -24.30 -20.69
C LYS A 12 -4.78 -24.55 -19.19
N ARG A 13 -4.07 -25.61 -18.79
CA ARG A 13 -3.80 -25.89 -17.37
C ARG A 13 -2.99 -24.78 -16.69
N ALA A 14 -2.02 -24.20 -17.38
CA ALA A 14 -1.23 -23.08 -16.86
C ALA A 14 -2.11 -21.83 -16.68
N ASP A 15 -2.98 -21.53 -17.64
CA ASP A 15 -3.92 -20.43 -17.59
C ASP A 15 -4.93 -20.61 -16.44
N ASP A 16 -5.51 -21.80 -16.27
CA ASP A 16 -6.43 -22.14 -15.16
C ASP A 16 -5.74 -22.00 -13.78
N LEU A 17 -4.46 -22.39 -13.69
CA LEU A 17 -3.67 -22.23 -12.46
C LEU A 17 -3.42 -20.76 -12.15
N ALA A 18 -3.04 -19.95 -13.15
CA ALA A 18 -2.80 -18.52 -12.98
C ALA A 18 -4.09 -17.78 -12.58
N GLU A 19 -5.22 -18.10 -13.20
CA GLU A 19 -6.52 -17.54 -12.85
C GLU A 19 -6.91 -17.87 -11.40
N THR A 20 -6.73 -19.12 -10.98
CA THR A 20 -7.02 -19.54 -9.59
C THR A 20 -6.10 -18.83 -8.60
N HIS A 21 -4.82 -18.71 -8.91
CA HIS A 21 -3.85 -17.97 -8.08
C HIS A 21 -4.28 -16.51 -7.92
N MET A 22 -4.69 -15.85 -9.00
CA MET A 22 -5.15 -14.48 -8.96
C MET A 22 -6.42 -14.31 -8.14
N ARG A 23 -7.43 -15.16 -8.31
CA ARG A 23 -8.67 -15.12 -7.50
C ARG A 23 -8.41 -15.23 -6.00
N ILE A 24 -7.48 -16.10 -5.59
CA ILE A 24 -7.09 -16.23 -4.19
C ILE A 24 -6.40 -14.96 -3.69
N THR A 25 -5.50 -14.39 -4.49
CA THR A 25 -4.80 -13.15 -4.17
C THR A 25 -5.76 -11.97 -4.01
N GLU A 26 -6.70 -11.81 -4.95
CA GLU A 26 -7.72 -10.75 -4.91
C GLU A 26 -8.67 -10.90 -3.71
N ALA A 27 -9.10 -12.13 -3.42
CA ALA A 27 -9.93 -12.42 -2.24
C ALA A 27 -9.23 -12.05 -0.92
N ALA A 28 -7.94 -12.31 -0.83
CA ALA A 28 -7.16 -11.91 0.34
C ALA A 28 -6.99 -10.39 0.43
N ILE A 29 -6.73 -9.70 -0.69
CA ILE A 29 -6.65 -8.23 -0.75
C ILE A 29 -7.96 -7.61 -0.26
N GLU A 30 -9.10 -8.08 -0.74
CA GLU A 30 -10.40 -7.58 -0.32
C GLU A 30 -10.63 -7.74 1.19
N LEU A 31 -10.29 -8.91 1.75
CA LEU A 31 -10.41 -9.16 3.18
C LEU A 31 -9.44 -8.30 4.00
N HIS A 32 -8.21 -8.12 3.52
CA HIS A 32 -7.24 -7.23 4.18
C HIS A 32 -7.73 -5.78 4.20
N GLY A 33 -8.34 -5.31 3.11
CA GLY A 33 -8.91 -3.96 3.03
C GLY A 33 -10.16 -3.77 3.88
N THR A 34 -10.94 -4.83 4.17
CA THR A 34 -12.20 -4.74 4.92
C THR A 34 -12.02 -5.02 6.41
N VAL A 35 -11.46 -6.17 6.78
CA VAL A 35 -11.33 -6.59 8.19
C VAL A 35 -9.89 -6.48 8.71
N GLY A 36 -8.91 -6.43 7.84
CA GLY A 36 -7.49 -6.40 8.15
C GLY A 36 -6.83 -7.77 8.12
N PRO A 37 -5.47 -7.80 7.92
CA PRO A 37 -4.70 -9.04 7.84
C PRO A 37 -4.87 -9.93 9.08
N SER A 38 -4.76 -9.38 10.28
CA SER A 38 -4.82 -10.13 11.54
C SER A 38 -6.18 -10.81 11.80
N ARG A 39 -7.23 -10.36 11.12
CA ARG A 39 -8.58 -10.96 11.20
C ARG A 39 -8.93 -11.82 9.99
N THR A 40 -8.06 -11.86 9.00
CA THR A 40 -8.24 -12.66 7.78
C THR A 40 -7.71 -14.05 8.00
N THR A 41 -8.60 -15.07 7.92
CA THR A 41 -8.19 -16.46 8.00
C THR A 41 -8.06 -17.08 6.62
N LEU A 42 -7.15 -18.06 6.42
CA LEU A 42 -7.03 -18.79 5.15
C LEU A 42 -8.35 -19.48 4.75
N SER A 43 -9.19 -19.84 5.71
CA SER A 43 -10.52 -20.39 5.43
C SER A 43 -11.45 -19.34 4.82
N ALA A 44 -11.44 -18.11 5.35
CA ALA A 44 -12.22 -17.01 4.80
C ALA A 44 -11.75 -16.65 3.39
N VAL A 45 -10.42 -16.62 3.16
CA VAL A 45 -9.85 -16.39 1.83
C VAL A 45 -10.28 -17.48 0.84
N ALA A 46 -10.19 -18.77 1.20
CA ALA A 46 -10.60 -19.88 0.34
C ALA A 46 -12.10 -19.79 0.00
N GLN A 47 -12.94 -19.50 0.99
CA GLN A 47 -14.38 -19.29 0.79
C GLN A 47 -14.67 -18.11 -0.14
N ARG A 48 -14.00 -16.97 0.07
CA ARG A 48 -14.18 -15.76 -0.75
C ARG A 48 -13.71 -15.95 -2.18
N ALA A 49 -12.62 -16.72 -2.38
CA ALA A 49 -12.09 -17.07 -3.70
C ALA A 49 -12.90 -18.18 -4.40
N GLY A 50 -13.86 -18.81 -3.74
CA GLY A 50 -14.62 -19.94 -4.28
C GLY A 50 -13.76 -21.18 -4.54
N VAL A 51 -12.79 -21.46 -3.65
CA VAL A 51 -11.91 -22.63 -3.75
C VAL A 51 -11.89 -23.44 -2.44
N GLU A 52 -11.54 -24.70 -2.53
CA GLU A 52 -11.27 -25.53 -1.35
C GLU A 52 -9.95 -25.10 -0.68
N ARG A 53 -9.85 -25.26 0.66
CA ARG A 53 -8.60 -25.00 1.41
C ARG A 53 -7.39 -25.75 0.84
N ARG A 54 -7.57 -26.99 0.40
CA ARG A 54 -6.51 -27.78 -0.24
C ARG A 54 -5.99 -27.11 -1.51
N THR A 55 -6.87 -26.49 -2.29
CA THR A 55 -6.48 -25.73 -3.48
C THR A 55 -5.71 -24.49 -3.09
N LEU A 56 -6.13 -23.75 -2.06
CA LEU A 56 -5.39 -22.60 -1.56
C LEU A 56 -3.97 -22.99 -1.15
N TYR A 57 -3.79 -24.03 -0.33
CA TYR A 57 -2.47 -24.50 0.10
C TYR A 57 -1.57 -25.00 -1.04
N ARG A 58 -2.15 -25.45 -2.13
CA ARG A 58 -1.37 -25.81 -3.33
C ARG A 58 -0.80 -24.58 -4.04
N HIS A 59 -1.49 -23.44 -4.00
CA HIS A 59 -1.04 -22.18 -4.59
C HIS A 59 -0.17 -21.36 -3.64
N PHE A 60 -0.49 -21.41 -2.37
CA PHE A 60 0.20 -20.67 -1.31
C PHE A 60 0.47 -21.62 -0.13
N PRO A 61 1.65 -22.28 -0.14
CA PRO A 61 2.01 -23.24 0.91
C PRO A 61 2.03 -22.64 2.31
N THR A 62 2.38 -21.36 2.43
CA THR A 62 2.42 -20.61 3.69
C THR A 62 1.57 -19.34 3.63
N GLU A 63 1.18 -18.84 4.79
CA GLU A 63 0.55 -17.53 4.94
C GLU A 63 1.43 -16.39 4.41
N ALA A 64 2.75 -16.51 4.61
CA ALA A 64 3.72 -15.54 4.12
C ALA A 64 3.74 -15.46 2.58
N ASP A 65 3.62 -16.60 1.88
CA ASP A 65 3.55 -16.63 0.41
C ASP A 65 2.31 -15.88 -0.10
N LEU A 66 1.15 -16.11 0.52
CA LEU A 66 -0.08 -15.41 0.19
C LEU A 66 0.06 -13.91 0.46
N PHE A 67 0.61 -13.56 1.62
CA PHE A 67 0.78 -12.16 2.03
C PHE A 67 1.73 -11.40 1.10
N ALA A 68 2.83 -12.04 0.69
CA ALA A 68 3.78 -11.46 -0.27
C ALA A 68 3.13 -11.23 -1.64
N ALA A 69 2.37 -12.21 -2.14
CA ALA A 69 1.65 -12.08 -3.41
C ALA A 69 0.59 -10.96 -3.36
N CYS A 70 -0.19 -10.89 -2.27
CA CYS A 70 -1.18 -9.83 -2.03
C CYS A 70 -0.53 -8.45 -2.03
N SER A 71 0.56 -8.29 -1.26
CA SER A 71 1.26 -7.01 -1.14
C SER A 71 1.84 -6.56 -2.48
N SER A 72 2.50 -7.48 -3.20
CA SER A 72 3.07 -7.20 -4.53
C SER A 72 1.98 -6.78 -5.53
N HIS A 73 0.88 -7.53 -5.59
CA HIS A 73 -0.23 -7.23 -6.50
C HIS A 73 -0.91 -5.90 -6.14
N TYR A 74 -1.15 -5.66 -4.86
CA TYR A 74 -1.78 -4.43 -4.39
C TYR A 74 -0.94 -3.18 -4.73
N PHE A 75 0.35 -3.18 -4.45
CA PHE A 75 1.22 -2.04 -4.74
C PHE A 75 1.46 -1.84 -6.23
N ALA A 76 1.48 -2.91 -7.04
CA ALA A 76 1.53 -2.78 -8.49
C ALA A 76 0.29 -2.09 -9.07
N ALA A 77 -0.90 -2.38 -8.51
CA ALA A 77 -2.17 -1.76 -8.90
C ALA A 77 -2.36 -0.36 -8.30
N ASN A 78 -1.68 -0.04 -7.20
CA ASN A 78 -1.77 1.23 -6.47
C ASN A 78 -0.37 1.83 -6.28
N PRO A 79 0.28 2.31 -7.35
CA PRO A 79 1.62 2.88 -7.26
C PRO A 79 1.64 4.13 -6.39
N TRP A 80 2.73 4.29 -5.64
CA TRP A 80 3.00 5.49 -4.88
C TRP A 80 3.28 6.69 -5.79
N PRO A 81 3.12 7.94 -5.30
CA PRO A 81 3.52 9.12 -6.04
C PRO A 81 4.98 9.08 -6.48
N ASP A 82 5.26 9.70 -7.61
CA ASP A 82 6.59 9.70 -8.23
C ASP A 82 7.56 10.64 -7.51
N LEU A 83 8.57 10.07 -6.86
CA LEU A 83 9.61 10.82 -6.17
C LEU A 83 10.50 11.64 -7.13
N ASP A 84 10.72 11.17 -8.35
CA ASP A 84 11.54 11.89 -9.34
C ASP A 84 10.82 13.13 -9.86
N GLY A 85 9.49 13.05 -10.00
CA GLY A 85 8.66 14.21 -10.25
C GLY A 85 8.84 15.29 -9.19
N TRP A 86 8.91 14.90 -7.91
CA TRP A 86 9.16 15.87 -6.83
C TRP A 86 10.57 16.45 -6.86
N ARG A 87 11.59 15.64 -7.14
CA ARG A 87 12.99 16.11 -7.27
C ARG A 87 13.15 17.16 -8.36
N ALA A 88 12.37 17.07 -9.43
CA ALA A 88 12.42 18.01 -10.56
C ALA A 88 11.90 19.42 -10.20
N ILE A 89 11.07 19.57 -9.17
CA ILE A 89 10.52 20.86 -8.74
C ILE A 89 11.60 21.64 -7.98
N ARG A 90 12.01 22.76 -8.52
CA ARG A 90 13.10 23.58 -7.95
C ARG A 90 12.69 24.32 -6.68
N ASP A 91 11.49 24.91 -6.68
CA ASP A 91 10.98 25.65 -5.52
C ASP A 91 10.62 24.68 -4.38
N PRO A 92 11.24 24.79 -3.20
CA PRO A 92 11.02 23.84 -2.09
C PRO A 92 9.59 23.87 -1.56
N ARG A 93 8.96 25.04 -1.53
CA ARG A 93 7.58 25.19 -1.05
C ARG A 93 6.59 24.53 -2.00
N GLN A 94 6.75 24.78 -3.29
CA GLN A 94 5.93 24.14 -4.33
C GLN A 94 6.13 22.63 -4.33
N ARG A 95 7.38 22.17 -4.24
CA ARG A 95 7.71 20.74 -4.13
C ARG A 95 6.99 20.08 -2.95
N PHE A 96 7.07 20.71 -1.77
CA PHE A 96 6.44 20.18 -0.57
C PHE A 96 4.90 20.16 -0.69
N ALA A 97 4.29 21.22 -1.16
CA ALA A 97 2.85 21.31 -1.35
C ALA A 97 2.33 20.25 -2.36
N GLN A 98 3.04 20.08 -3.48
CA GLN A 98 2.68 19.08 -4.49
C GLN A 98 2.85 17.66 -3.94
N ALA A 99 3.95 17.38 -3.25
CA ALA A 99 4.20 16.09 -2.65
C ALA A 99 3.09 15.71 -1.63
N LEU A 100 2.67 16.66 -0.79
CA LEU A 100 1.56 16.43 0.14
C LEU A 100 0.23 16.20 -0.59
N ASP A 101 -0.08 16.97 -1.63
CA ASP A 101 -1.33 16.80 -2.37
C ASP A 101 -1.41 15.41 -3.01
N GLU A 102 -0.34 14.99 -3.66
CA GLU A 102 -0.27 13.67 -4.30
C GLU A 102 -0.30 12.53 -3.27
N LEU A 103 0.43 12.67 -2.16
CA LEU A 103 0.47 11.66 -1.10
C LEU A 103 -0.89 11.57 -0.37
N TYR A 104 -1.53 12.69 -0.08
CA TYR A 104 -2.84 12.71 0.56
C TYR A 104 -3.94 12.19 -0.38
N ALA A 105 -3.83 12.44 -1.69
CA ALA A 105 -4.69 11.80 -2.69
C ALA A 105 -4.48 10.27 -2.75
N TYR A 106 -3.24 9.81 -2.60
CA TYR A 106 -2.95 8.38 -2.47
C TYR A 106 -3.58 7.79 -1.20
N TYR A 107 -3.49 8.49 -0.07
CA TYR A 107 -4.11 8.06 1.19
C TYR A 107 -5.64 8.01 1.11
N GLU A 108 -6.28 9.01 0.49
CA GLU A 108 -7.74 9.02 0.26
C GLU A 108 -8.21 7.75 -0.48
N ARG A 109 -7.49 7.34 -1.52
CA ARG A 109 -7.86 6.17 -2.33
C ARG A 109 -7.59 4.84 -1.62
N ASN A 110 -6.61 4.81 -0.73
CA ASN A 110 -6.09 3.57 -0.15
C ASN A 110 -6.35 3.46 1.37
N GLU A 111 -7.12 4.38 1.95
CA GLU A 111 -7.30 4.51 3.41
C GLU A 111 -7.71 3.20 4.10
N PRO A 112 -8.71 2.44 3.64
CA PRO A 112 -9.13 1.23 4.35
C PRO A 112 -8.00 0.20 4.46
N MET A 113 -7.29 -0.06 3.35
CA MET A 113 -6.18 -1.00 3.32
C MET A 113 -5.03 -0.52 4.20
N LEU A 114 -4.59 0.72 4.03
CA LEU A 114 -3.46 1.28 4.79
C LEU A 114 -3.75 1.32 6.28
N SER A 115 -4.97 1.72 6.69
CA SER A 115 -5.36 1.77 8.09
C SER A 115 -5.37 0.39 8.74
N ASN A 116 -5.89 -0.62 8.03
CA ASN A 116 -5.93 -1.99 8.52
C ASN A 116 -4.52 -2.60 8.64
N VAL A 117 -3.70 -2.46 7.59
CA VAL A 117 -2.37 -3.06 7.57
C VAL A 117 -1.42 -2.37 8.56
N LEU A 118 -1.46 -1.03 8.66
CA LEU A 118 -0.64 -0.29 9.63
C LEU A 118 -1.04 -0.57 11.08
N ARG A 119 -2.35 -0.67 11.38
CA ARG A 119 -2.83 -1.10 12.70
C ARG A 119 -2.30 -2.49 13.06
N ASP A 120 -2.41 -3.43 12.12
CA ASP A 120 -2.04 -4.82 12.35
C ASP A 120 -0.52 -5.02 12.41
N ALA A 121 0.27 -4.13 11.78
CA ALA A 121 1.74 -4.13 11.83
C ALA A 121 2.32 -3.89 13.25
N GLU A 122 1.52 -3.34 14.16
CA GLU A 122 1.93 -3.19 15.57
C GLU A 122 2.11 -4.56 16.27
N HIS A 123 1.37 -5.58 15.82
CA HIS A 123 1.27 -6.88 16.50
C HIS A 123 1.56 -8.09 15.60
N SER A 124 1.79 -7.88 14.29
CA SER A 124 2.00 -8.94 13.31
C SER A 124 3.28 -8.71 12.52
N ASP A 125 4.19 -9.69 12.54
CA ASP A 125 5.43 -9.62 11.75
C ASP A 125 5.17 -9.64 10.25
N LEU A 126 4.14 -10.36 9.79
CA LEU A 126 3.72 -10.39 8.38
C LEU A 126 3.23 -9.02 7.94
N ALA A 127 2.35 -8.38 8.72
CA ALA A 127 1.86 -7.05 8.42
C ALA A 127 3.00 -6.01 8.49
N ARG A 128 3.93 -6.15 9.44
CA ARG A 128 5.13 -5.29 9.54
C ARG A 128 6.03 -5.42 8.32
N ALA A 129 6.24 -6.63 7.82
CA ALA A 129 7.00 -6.86 6.60
C ALA A 129 6.33 -6.24 5.37
N ALA A 130 4.99 -6.27 5.29
CA ALA A 130 4.25 -5.67 4.18
C ALA A 130 4.30 -4.14 4.15
N VAL A 131 4.40 -3.47 5.30
CA VAL A 131 4.52 -2.00 5.35
C VAL A 131 5.97 -1.51 5.23
N ALA A 132 6.96 -2.39 5.30
CA ALA A 132 8.37 -2.00 5.20
C ALA A 132 8.70 -1.22 3.90
N PRO A 133 8.20 -1.59 2.70
CA PRO A 133 8.41 -0.80 1.49
C PRO A 133 7.79 0.60 1.56
N LEU A 134 6.60 0.75 2.15
CA LEU A 134 5.97 2.06 2.36
C LEU A 134 6.81 2.92 3.30
N ASN A 135 7.32 2.35 4.39
CA ASN A 135 8.19 3.07 5.31
C ASN A 135 9.48 3.54 4.63
N ALA A 136 10.10 2.69 3.79
CA ALA A 136 11.28 3.06 3.01
C ALA A 136 10.98 4.20 2.03
N TYR A 137 9.86 4.13 1.33
CA TYR A 137 9.38 5.21 0.46
C TYR A 137 9.20 6.54 1.22
N LEU A 138 8.56 6.51 2.40
CA LEU A 138 8.34 7.72 3.21
C LEU A 138 9.65 8.31 3.75
N VAL A 139 10.65 7.47 4.07
CA VAL A 139 11.99 7.93 4.46
C VAL A 139 12.67 8.64 3.30
N GLU A 140 12.61 8.08 2.10
CA GLU A 140 13.17 8.69 0.90
C GLU A 140 12.44 9.99 0.54
N ALA A 141 11.12 10.00 0.58
CA ALA A 141 10.28 11.18 0.40
C ALA A 141 10.68 12.31 1.37
N ALA A 142 10.83 11.99 2.64
CA ALA A 142 11.29 12.96 3.63
C ALA A 142 12.68 13.52 3.29
N GLY A 143 13.61 12.67 2.80
CA GLY A 143 14.94 13.10 2.36
C GLY A 143 14.92 14.13 1.22
N ILE A 144 13.93 14.01 0.31
CA ILE A 144 13.74 14.98 -0.81
C ILE A 144 13.13 16.30 -0.31
N LEU A 145 12.25 16.23 0.68
CA LEU A 145 11.44 17.36 1.13
C LEU A 145 12.08 18.15 2.28
N VAL A 146 12.99 17.55 3.04
CA VAL A 146 13.73 18.26 4.10
C VAL A 146 14.79 19.14 3.48
N THR A 147 14.57 20.44 3.48
CA THR A 147 15.51 21.47 2.93
C THR A 147 16.27 22.22 4.01
N SER A 148 15.84 22.09 5.28
CA SER A 148 16.46 22.75 6.43
C SER A 148 17.28 21.76 7.27
N ARG A 149 18.43 22.22 7.78
CA ARG A 149 19.23 21.45 8.76
C ARG A 149 18.66 21.51 10.20
N ARG A 150 17.62 22.29 10.42
CA ARG A 150 16.96 22.36 11.73
C ARG A 150 16.27 21.03 12.01
N ARG A 151 16.55 20.46 13.19
CA ARG A 151 15.97 19.17 13.62
C ARG A 151 14.43 19.21 13.65
N LEU A 152 13.86 20.35 14.06
CA LEU A 152 12.42 20.53 14.19
C LEU A 152 11.74 20.53 12.80
N ALA A 153 12.30 21.24 11.81
CA ALA A 153 11.78 21.24 10.45
C ALA A 153 11.78 19.82 9.85
N GLY A 154 12.85 19.06 10.04
CA GLY A 154 12.89 17.66 9.59
C GLY A 154 11.86 16.75 10.29
N ALA A 155 11.58 16.99 11.57
CA ALA A 155 10.54 16.27 12.29
C ALA A 155 9.14 16.65 11.80
N ALA A 156 8.90 17.93 11.54
CA ALA A 156 7.63 18.44 11.00
C ALA A 156 7.34 17.85 9.60
N VAL A 157 8.34 17.78 8.71
CA VAL A 157 8.21 17.14 7.40
C VAL A 157 7.82 15.67 7.57
N ARG A 158 8.55 14.90 8.37
CA ARG A 158 8.22 13.47 8.57
C ARG A 158 6.84 13.26 9.17
N HIS A 159 6.44 14.10 10.12
CA HIS A 159 5.10 14.06 10.71
C HIS A 159 4.02 14.35 9.66
N SER A 160 4.24 15.32 8.79
CA SER A 160 3.28 15.68 7.74
C SER A 160 3.06 14.58 6.69
N LEU A 161 4.05 13.71 6.48
CA LEU A 161 3.94 12.57 5.55
C LEU A 161 3.22 11.36 6.16
N ALA A 162 2.96 11.35 7.47
CA ALA A 162 2.31 10.22 8.12
C ALA A 162 0.83 10.12 7.75
N LEU A 163 0.34 8.87 7.52
CA LEU A 163 -1.09 8.60 7.30
C LEU A 163 -1.95 9.16 8.45
N SER A 164 -1.48 9.09 9.69
CA SER A 164 -2.19 9.58 10.88
C SER A 164 -2.45 11.09 10.83
N THR A 165 -1.52 11.88 10.27
CA THR A 165 -1.69 13.33 10.10
C THR A 165 -2.82 13.62 9.13
N TRP A 166 -2.78 13.00 7.95
CA TRP A 166 -3.86 13.12 6.98
C TRP A 166 -5.21 12.65 7.56
N LYS A 167 -5.26 11.48 8.21
CA LYS A 167 -6.49 10.96 8.82
C LYS A 167 -7.08 11.91 9.85
N SER A 168 -6.25 12.50 10.70
CA SER A 168 -6.71 13.47 11.71
C SER A 168 -7.36 14.68 11.05
N LEU A 169 -6.77 15.22 9.99
CA LEU A 169 -7.34 16.36 9.26
C LEU A 169 -8.63 15.98 8.54
N ALA A 170 -8.67 14.84 7.85
CA ALA A 170 -9.85 14.34 7.15
C ALA A 170 -11.02 14.06 8.12
N ALA A 171 -10.75 13.47 9.29
CA ALA A 171 -11.74 13.21 10.33
C ALA A 171 -12.37 14.50 10.89
N ASN A 172 -11.65 15.63 10.83
CA ASN A 172 -12.15 16.95 11.19
C ASN A 172 -12.81 17.72 10.00
N GLY A 173 -13.07 17.03 8.88
CA GLY A 173 -13.74 17.62 7.72
C GLY A 173 -12.86 18.57 6.91
N VAL A 174 -11.54 18.56 7.11
CA VAL A 174 -10.60 19.40 6.36
C VAL A 174 -10.40 18.81 4.97
N ARG A 175 -10.75 19.56 3.93
CA ARG A 175 -10.55 19.12 2.53
C ARG A 175 -9.04 19.03 2.23
N ARG A 176 -8.65 18.12 1.35
CA ARG A 176 -7.24 17.88 0.97
C ARG A 176 -6.50 19.17 0.62
N SER A 177 -7.08 20.03 -0.21
CA SER A 177 -6.45 21.31 -0.61
C SER A 177 -6.18 22.24 0.57
N ASP A 178 -7.06 22.27 1.57
CA ASP A 178 -6.91 23.10 2.76
C ASP A 178 -5.94 22.45 3.76
N ALA A 179 -5.94 21.11 3.86
CA ALA A 179 -4.94 20.36 4.62
C ALA A 179 -3.52 20.61 4.11
N VAL A 180 -3.31 20.58 2.78
CA VAL A 180 -2.02 20.89 2.16
C VAL A 180 -1.54 22.30 2.50
N LYS A 181 -2.41 23.30 2.39
CA LYS A 181 -2.07 24.70 2.74
C LYS A 181 -1.70 24.84 4.21
N LEU A 182 -2.53 24.27 5.09
CA LEU A 182 -2.32 24.33 6.54
C LEU A 182 -0.98 23.69 6.93
N VAL A 183 -0.75 22.45 6.46
CA VAL A 183 0.46 21.69 6.83
C VAL A 183 1.71 22.34 6.24
N THR A 184 1.63 22.87 5.01
CA THR A 184 2.76 23.62 4.41
C THR A 184 3.13 24.83 5.27
N ALA A 185 2.15 25.62 5.70
CA ALA A 185 2.39 26.78 6.57
C ALA A 185 2.99 26.37 7.93
N LEU A 186 2.51 25.27 8.53
CA LEU A 186 3.05 24.76 9.80
C LEU A 186 4.51 24.30 9.67
N VAL A 187 4.86 23.63 8.59
CA VAL A 187 6.25 23.18 8.35
C VAL A 187 7.19 24.37 8.08
N GLU A 188 6.72 25.41 7.40
CA GLU A 188 7.49 26.64 7.16
C GLU A 188 7.78 27.43 8.46
N SER A 189 6.91 27.32 9.46
CA SER A 189 7.09 27.99 10.75
C SER A 189 8.00 27.22 11.73
N ALA A 190 8.37 25.97 11.43
CA ALA A 190 9.21 25.11 12.27
C ALA A 190 10.71 25.28 11.97
#